data_0eb3a3715cf26cc9149e813ebc8a947b
#
_entry.id   0eb3a3715cf26cc9149e813ebc8a947b
#
_cell.length_a   1.000
_cell.length_b   1.000
_cell.length_c   1.000
_cell.angle_alpha   90.00
_cell.angle_beta   90.00
_cell.angle_gamma   90.00
#
_symmetry.space_group_name_H-M   'P 1'
#
loop_
_entity.id
_entity.type
_entity.pdbx_description
1 polymer ?
#
loop_
_entity_poly.entity_id
_entity_poly.type
_entity_poly.pdbx_seq_one_letter_code
_entity_poly.pdbx_strand_id
1 'polypeptide(L)'
;MYNLSKKNKKLLIIFLVVFISISSLSLISTEYYFMSPGPPYQWDIEYESIDNYEFEGNLYQLTVRRDEANALIYAWSYVSNSVDLYPREVILPKGVSPEELSQISIQNMKTSENVAIAVALKYLGYDITSKGEGVSVVGILDDSPVKDALKRGDLLNSINNDEISSVSEFIAMLRTYDIGDTVKIGLIRDVDGSLKNLEIQTKLIEHVEYEGEPMVGFLATTANERFDFPFEIDIKTGNVGGPSAGLMMALNVYNNLIPNDITNSLVIAGTGTIEIDGSVGPVGGVKQKVIAAKRAGAELILVPTANFEEAKPMETDSTNIVAIDSFEEALKVISEYSSR
;
A
#
# COMPACT_ATOMS: atom_id res chain seq x y z
N MET A 1 3.41 -58.61 13.00
CA MET A 1 3.81 -57.48 13.85
C MET A 1 5.30 -57.25 13.71
N TYR A 2 5.73 -56.19 13.06
CA TYR A 2 7.15 -55.84 12.94
C TYR A 2 7.67 -55.39 14.33
N ASN A 3 8.55 -56.20 14.91
CA ASN A 3 9.15 -55.85 16.17
C ASN A 3 10.36 -54.94 15.92
N LEU A 4 10.18 -53.62 16.11
CA LEU A 4 11.27 -52.65 15.99
C LEU A 4 12.41 -52.98 16.96
N SER A 5 13.67 -52.88 16.52
CA SER A 5 14.84 -53.06 17.38
C SER A 5 14.84 -52.06 18.54
N LYS A 6 15.49 -52.36 19.66
CA LYS A 6 15.57 -51.45 20.82
C LYS A 6 16.12 -50.06 20.44
N LYS A 7 17.06 -50.00 19.50
CA LYS A 7 17.62 -48.73 18.95
C LYS A 7 16.54 -47.91 18.21
N ASN A 8 15.74 -48.57 17.37
CA ASN A 8 14.68 -47.92 16.62
C ASN A 8 13.53 -47.45 17.51
N LYS A 9 13.20 -48.19 18.57
CA LYS A 9 12.23 -47.76 19.59
C LYS A 9 12.69 -46.47 20.30
N LYS A 10 13.99 -46.41 20.70
CA LYS A 10 14.56 -45.20 21.33
C LYS A 10 14.55 -44.00 20.40
N LEU A 11 14.91 -44.18 19.11
CA LEU A 11 14.84 -43.12 18.10
C LEU A 11 13.40 -42.63 17.87
N LEU A 12 12.44 -43.55 17.81
CA LEU A 12 11.02 -43.20 17.67
C LEU A 12 10.50 -42.38 18.87
N ILE A 13 10.89 -42.76 20.11
CA ILE A 13 10.51 -42.00 21.31
C ILE A 13 11.12 -40.59 21.27
N ILE A 14 12.41 -40.47 20.93
CA ILE A 14 13.06 -39.15 20.80
C ILE A 14 12.34 -38.30 19.74
N PHE A 15 12.07 -38.89 18.58
CA PHE A 15 11.31 -38.20 17.51
C PHE A 15 9.93 -37.74 18.00
N LEU A 16 9.22 -38.62 18.71
CA LEU A 16 7.89 -38.28 19.24
C LEU A 16 7.95 -37.13 20.27
N VAL A 17 8.93 -37.19 21.18
CA VAL A 17 9.13 -36.11 22.18
C VAL A 17 9.45 -34.79 21.50
N VAL A 18 10.38 -34.78 20.54
CA VAL A 18 10.73 -33.58 19.77
C VAL A 18 9.51 -33.05 18.99
N PHE A 19 8.77 -33.93 18.33
CA PHE A 19 7.56 -33.59 17.60
C PHE A 19 6.50 -32.97 18.52
N ILE A 20 6.22 -33.57 19.67
CA ILE A 20 5.28 -33.05 20.67
C ILE A 20 5.76 -31.68 21.19
N SER A 21 7.07 -31.53 21.47
CA SER A 21 7.62 -30.25 21.94
C SER A 21 7.46 -29.15 20.91
N ILE A 22 7.76 -29.40 19.62
CA ILE A 22 7.59 -28.46 18.55
C ILE A 22 6.10 -28.10 18.35
N SER A 23 5.23 -29.14 18.38
CA SER A 23 3.79 -28.93 18.26
C SER A 23 3.21 -28.12 19.43
N SER A 24 3.71 -28.33 20.65
CA SER A 24 3.25 -27.54 21.80
C SER A 24 3.68 -26.07 21.70
N LEU A 25 4.88 -25.76 21.18
CA LEU A 25 5.34 -24.40 20.96
C LEU A 25 4.47 -23.66 19.91
N SER A 26 3.93 -24.36 18.92
CA SER A 26 3.07 -23.76 17.91
C SER A 26 1.69 -23.33 18.46
N LEU A 27 1.27 -23.85 19.62
CA LEU A 27 0.01 -23.50 20.28
C LEU A 27 0.13 -22.34 21.28
N ILE A 28 1.34 -21.91 21.59
CA ILE A 28 1.59 -20.82 22.53
C ILE A 28 1.61 -19.50 21.77
N SER A 29 0.63 -18.64 22.00
CA SER A 29 0.59 -17.28 21.46
C SER A 29 1.65 -16.39 22.10
N THR A 30 2.12 -15.37 21.37
CA THR A 30 3.02 -14.33 21.88
C THR A 30 2.40 -12.95 21.67
N GLU A 31 2.99 -11.93 22.28
CA GLU A 31 2.60 -10.52 22.09
C GLU A 31 3.24 -9.89 20.82
N TYR A 32 3.56 -10.71 19.82
CA TYR A 32 4.22 -10.28 18.60
C TYR A 32 3.45 -10.71 17.36
N TYR A 33 3.53 -9.87 16.33
CA TYR A 33 3.27 -10.23 14.94
C TYR A 33 4.57 -10.55 14.24
N PHE A 34 4.54 -11.46 13.30
CA PHE A 34 5.68 -11.68 12.41
C PHE A 34 5.39 -11.15 11.00
N MET A 35 6.45 -10.76 10.33
CA MET A 35 6.45 -10.45 8.91
C MET A 35 7.46 -11.33 8.20
N SER A 36 7.01 -11.98 7.12
CA SER A 36 7.85 -12.87 6.30
C SER A 36 7.58 -12.62 4.81
N PRO A 37 8.47 -13.06 3.90
CA PRO A 37 8.22 -12.99 2.48
C PRO A 37 6.90 -13.67 2.12
N GLY A 38 6.02 -12.95 1.44
CA GLY A 38 4.83 -13.50 0.79
C GLY A 38 5.17 -14.07 -0.59
N PRO A 39 4.24 -14.75 -1.24
CA PRO A 39 4.40 -15.13 -2.64
C PRO A 39 4.40 -13.89 -3.53
N PRO A 40 5.19 -13.86 -4.61
CA PRO A 40 5.00 -12.87 -5.66
C PRO A 40 3.61 -13.05 -6.25
N TYR A 41 2.95 -11.95 -6.58
CA TYR A 41 1.58 -11.97 -7.09
C TYR A 41 1.55 -11.37 -8.49
N GLN A 42 0.93 -12.08 -9.43
CA GLN A 42 0.64 -11.58 -10.77
C GLN A 42 -0.85 -11.26 -10.84
N TRP A 43 -1.19 -10.11 -11.39
CA TRP A 43 -2.56 -9.66 -11.46
C TRP A 43 -3.31 -10.37 -12.60
N ASP A 44 -4.48 -10.90 -12.28
CA ASP A 44 -5.49 -11.32 -13.25
C ASP A 44 -6.42 -10.12 -13.47
N ILE A 45 -6.40 -9.57 -14.69
CA ILE A 45 -7.11 -8.33 -15.03
C ILE A 45 -8.07 -8.62 -16.19
N GLU A 46 -9.33 -8.36 -15.94
CA GLU A 46 -10.37 -8.48 -16.95
C GLU A 46 -10.71 -7.09 -17.53
N TYR A 47 -10.85 -7.01 -18.83
CA TYR A 47 -11.15 -5.80 -19.56
C TYR A 47 -12.46 -5.96 -20.33
N GLU A 48 -13.40 -5.04 -20.18
CA GLU A 48 -14.63 -5.02 -20.95
C GLU A 48 -14.58 -3.93 -22.03
N SER A 49 -15.00 -4.31 -23.24
CA SER A 49 -15.18 -3.38 -24.38
C SER A 49 -13.90 -2.74 -24.93
N ILE A 50 -12.73 -3.28 -24.62
CA ILE A 50 -11.43 -2.84 -25.17
C ILE A 50 -10.54 -4.05 -25.44
N ASP A 51 -9.74 -3.97 -26.50
CA ASP A 51 -8.70 -4.96 -26.77
C ASP A 51 -7.56 -4.83 -25.77
N ASN A 52 -7.08 -5.98 -25.28
CA ASN A 52 -5.92 -6.07 -24.39
C ASN A 52 -4.89 -7.07 -24.98
N TYR A 53 -3.64 -6.92 -24.54
CA TYR A 53 -2.51 -7.68 -25.02
C TYR A 53 -1.96 -8.57 -23.91
N GLU A 54 -1.56 -9.79 -24.27
CA GLU A 54 -0.76 -10.65 -23.39
C GLU A 54 0.72 -10.34 -23.61
N PHE A 55 1.51 -10.41 -22.55
CA PHE A 55 2.96 -10.19 -22.60
C PHE A 55 3.73 -11.42 -22.10
N GLU A 56 4.95 -11.61 -22.62
CA GLU A 56 5.77 -12.78 -22.33
C GLU A 56 6.53 -12.68 -21.00
N GLY A 57 6.87 -11.45 -20.57
CA GLY A 57 7.54 -11.21 -19.31
C GLY A 57 6.60 -11.23 -18.10
N ASN A 58 7.13 -10.89 -16.95
CA ASN A 58 6.35 -10.89 -15.70
C ASN A 58 6.52 -9.57 -14.98
N LEU A 59 5.40 -9.03 -14.51
CA LEU A 59 5.32 -7.87 -13.62
C LEU A 59 4.75 -8.32 -12.28
N TYR A 60 5.63 -8.75 -11.35
CA TYR A 60 5.22 -9.26 -10.05
C TYR A 60 5.04 -8.15 -9.02
N GLN A 61 3.89 -8.14 -8.39
CA GLN A 61 3.67 -7.44 -7.12
C GLN A 61 4.33 -8.19 -5.99
N LEU A 62 5.11 -7.50 -5.16
CA LEU A 62 5.74 -8.07 -3.99
C LEU A 62 4.83 -7.97 -2.77
N THR A 63 4.62 -9.08 -2.09
CA THR A 63 3.78 -9.18 -0.91
C THR A 63 4.56 -9.61 0.32
N VAL A 64 3.99 -9.36 1.48
CA VAL A 64 4.46 -9.90 2.76
C VAL A 64 3.34 -10.70 3.41
N ARG A 65 3.72 -11.76 4.10
CA ARG A 65 2.82 -12.44 5.03
C ARG A 65 3.00 -11.83 6.40
N ARG A 66 1.91 -11.42 7.01
CA ARG A 66 1.84 -10.87 8.36
C ARG A 66 0.76 -11.62 9.14
N ASP A 67 1.12 -12.13 10.33
CA ASP A 67 0.20 -12.87 11.18
C ASP A 67 0.71 -12.85 12.64
N GLU A 68 -0.09 -13.31 13.60
CA GLU A 68 0.32 -13.42 14.98
C GLU A 68 1.45 -14.47 15.12
N ALA A 69 2.49 -14.12 15.87
CA ALA A 69 3.61 -15.01 16.10
C ALA A 69 3.31 -15.96 17.28
N ASN A 70 3.41 -17.25 17.06
CA ASN A 70 3.47 -18.24 18.15
C ASN A 70 4.92 -18.41 18.63
N ALA A 71 5.11 -19.12 19.77
CA ALA A 71 6.44 -19.31 20.34
C ALA A 71 7.43 -20.01 19.40
N LEU A 72 6.96 -20.85 18.47
CA LEU A 72 7.81 -21.49 17.47
C LEU A 72 8.33 -20.48 16.45
N ILE A 73 7.46 -19.63 15.89
CA ILE A 73 7.83 -18.55 14.95
C ILE A 73 8.72 -17.53 15.67
N TYR A 74 8.40 -17.20 16.92
CA TYR A 74 9.23 -16.33 17.75
C TYR A 74 10.66 -16.88 17.87
N ALA A 75 10.83 -18.15 18.23
CA ALA A 75 12.15 -18.77 18.29
C ALA A 75 12.84 -18.87 16.91
N TRP A 76 12.08 -19.12 15.85
CA TRP A 76 12.59 -19.18 14.48
C TRP A 76 13.13 -17.85 13.98
N SER A 77 12.56 -16.72 14.40
CA SER A 77 13.02 -15.39 13.98
C SER A 77 14.47 -15.09 14.35
N TYR A 78 15.00 -15.69 15.42
CA TYR A 78 16.40 -15.51 15.82
C TYR A 78 17.42 -16.22 14.92
N VAL A 79 16.98 -17.17 14.11
CA VAL A 79 17.86 -17.93 13.20
C VAL A 79 17.52 -17.66 11.73
N SER A 80 16.38 -17.03 11.46
CA SER A 80 15.92 -16.71 10.11
C SER A 80 16.14 -15.24 9.78
N ASN A 81 16.89 -14.98 8.72
CA ASN A 81 17.07 -13.61 8.21
C ASN A 81 15.83 -13.09 7.45
N SER A 82 14.81 -13.90 7.25
CA SER A 82 13.62 -13.55 6.46
C SER A 82 12.36 -13.30 7.29
N VAL A 83 12.43 -13.48 8.63
CA VAL A 83 11.30 -13.27 9.53
C VAL A 83 11.65 -12.18 10.52
N ASP A 84 10.89 -11.10 10.51
CA ASP A 84 11.01 -10.02 11.48
C ASP A 84 9.80 -10.04 12.43
N LEU A 85 10.03 -9.67 13.69
CA LEU A 85 9.00 -9.58 14.72
C LEU A 85 8.68 -8.13 15.04
N TYR A 86 7.39 -7.84 15.19
CA TYR A 86 6.87 -6.54 15.58
C TYR A 86 6.00 -6.69 16.82
N PRO A 87 6.16 -5.81 17.84
CA PRO A 87 5.24 -5.78 18.96
C PRO A 87 3.80 -5.64 18.47
N ARG A 88 2.86 -6.33 19.12
CA ARG A 88 1.43 -6.32 18.74
C ARG A 88 0.89 -4.89 18.61
N GLU A 89 1.29 -3.99 19.49
CA GLU A 89 0.83 -2.59 19.52
C GLU A 89 1.23 -1.78 18.28
N VAL A 90 2.34 -2.17 17.61
CA VAL A 90 2.83 -1.51 16.38
C VAL A 90 1.96 -1.89 15.18
N ILE A 91 1.48 -3.14 15.16
CA ILE A 91 0.70 -3.68 14.03
C ILE A 91 -0.80 -3.47 14.25
N LEU A 92 -1.26 -3.67 15.49
CA LEU A 92 -2.66 -3.57 15.86
C LEU A 92 -2.81 -2.44 16.89
N PRO A 93 -3.19 -1.23 16.46
CA PRO A 93 -3.40 -0.09 17.36
C PRO A 93 -4.44 -0.40 18.44
N LYS A 94 -4.29 0.22 19.62
CA LYS A 94 -5.25 0.04 20.72
C LYS A 94 -6.67 0.41 20.27
N GLY A 95 -7.62 -0.49 20.51
CA GLY A 95 -9.03 -0.29 20.18
C GLY A 95 -9.42 -0.70 18.76
N VAL A 96 -8.49 -1.25 17.99
CA VAL A 96 -8.77 -1.80 16.64
C VAL A 96 -8.68 -3.33 16.73
N SER A 97 -9.70 -4.03 16.23
CA SER A 97 -9.68 -5.49 16.14
C SER A 97 -8.89 -5.96 14.90
N PRO A 98 -8.40 -7.21 14.86
CA PRO A 98 -7.77 -7.78 13.66
C PRO A 98 -8.71 -7.76 12.45
N GLU A 99 -10.00 -7.97 12.66
CA GLU A 99 -11.03 -7.93 11.62
C GLU A 99 -11.19 -6.53 11.05
N GLU A 100 -11.25 -5.50 11.91
CA GLU A 100 -11.30 -4.09 11.48
C GLU A 100 -10.04 -3.69 10.70
N LEU A 101 -8.85 -4.10 11.18
CA LEU A 101 -7.60 -3.87 10.45
C LEU A 101 -7.61 -4.53 9.08
N SER A 102 -8.17 -5.75 8.97
CA SER A 102 -8.33 -6.46 7.71
C SER A 102 -9.27 -5.70 6.76
N GLN A 103 -10.40 -5.20 7.25
CA GLN A 103 -11.35 -4.41 6.44
C GLN A 103 -10.72 -3.10 5.94
N ILE A 104 -9.99 -2.40 6.80
CA ILE A 104 -9.23 -1.20 6.41
C ILE A 104 -8.20 -1.54 5.31
N SER A 105 -7.50 -2.66 5.45
CA SER A 105 -6.51 -3.11 4.48
C SER A 105 -7.13 -3.43 3.11
N ILE A 106 -8.30 -4.09 3.10
CA ILE A 106 -9.07 -4.37 1.88
C ILE A 106 -9.56 -3.07 1.23
N GLN A 107 -10.09 -2.14 2.02
CA GLN A 107 -10.54 -0.84 1.52
C GLN A 107 -9.39 -0.03 0.92
N ASN A 108 -8.24 0.00 1.58
CA ASN A 108 -7.04 0.67 1.05
C ASN A 108 -6.56 0.03 -0.26
N MET A 109 -6.69 -1.29 -0.41
CA MET A 109 -6.38 -1.98 -1.66
C MET A 109 -7.32 -1.53 -2.78
N LYS A 110 -8.64 -1.46 -2.52
CA LYS A 110 -9.63 -1.03 -3.52
C LYS A 110 -9.41 0.42 -3.96
N THR A 111 -9.06 1.30 -3.03
CA THR A 111 -8.68 2.68 -3.37
C THR A 111 -7.43 2.70 -4.25
N SER A 112 -6.39 1.95 -3.88
CA SER A 112 -5.15 1.85 -4.64
C SER A 112 -5.35 1.27 -6.05
N GLU A 113 -6.26 0.30 -6.20
CA GLU A 113 -6.66 -0.24 -7.50
C GLU A 113 -7.24 0.84 -8.42
N ASN A 114 -8.21 1.61 -7.93
CA ASN A 114 -8.82 2.69 -8.71
C ASN A 114 -7.79 3.75 -9.12
N VAL A 115 -6.90 4.14 -8.21
CA VAL A 115 -5.82 5.09 -8.51
C VAL A 115 -4.84 4.51 -9.53
N ALA A 116 -4.48 3.23 -9.41
CA ALA A 116 -3.58 2.57 -10.35
C ALA A 116 -4.16 2.52 -11.78
N ILE A 117 -5.45 2.18 -11.91
CA ILE A 117 -6.17 2.23 -13.20
C ILE A 117 -6.17 3.66 -13.74
N ALA A 118 -6.51 4.65 -12.92
CA ALA A 118 -6.56 6.05 -13.33
C ALA A 118 -5.19 6.55 -13.84
N VAL A 119 -4.10 6.22 -13.13
CA VAL A 119 -2.74 6.60 -13.54
C VAL A 119 -2.39 5.93 -14.86
N ALA A 120 -2.58 4.62 -15.01
CA ALA A 120 -2.29 3.91 -16.26
C ALA A 120 -3.04 4.51 -17.45
N LEU A 121 -4.34 4.77 -17.30
CA LEU A 121 -5.17 5.36 -18.34
C LEU A 121 -4.77 6.79 -18.68
N LYS A 122 -4.41 7.63 -17.69
CA LYS A 122 -3.88 8.98 -17.95
C LYS A 122 -2.59 8.94 -18.78
N TYR A 123 -1.67 8.01 -18.49
CA TYR A 123 -0.44 7.85 -19.27
C TYR A 123 -0.70 7.30 -20.67
N LEU A 124 -1.83 6.63 -20.89
CA LEU A 124 -2.32 6.25 -22.22
C LEU A 124 -3.05 7.37 -22.97
N GLY A 125 -3.19 8.55 -22.33
CA GLY A 125 -3.80 9.73 -22.93
C GLY A 125 -5.32 9.86 -22.74
N TYR A 126 -5.92 9.02 -21.89
CA TYR A 126 -7.34 9.18 -21.53
C TYR A 126 -7.51 10.32 -20.52
N ASP A 127 -8.57 11.08 -20.68
CA ASP A 127 -8.97 12.11 -19.71
C ASP A 127 -9.77 11.42 -18.57
N ILE A 128 -9.11 11.24 -17.44
CA ILE A 128 -9.70 10.60 -16.26
C ILE A 128 -10.01 11.65 -15.21
N THR A 129 -11.27 11.80 -14.89
CA THR A 129 -11.74 12.67 -13.81
C THR A 129 -12.11 11.85 -12.59
N SER A 130 -11.79 12.34 -11.41
CA SER A 130 -12.28 11.78 -10.15
C SER A 130 -13.30 12.71 -9.52
N LYS A 131 -14.30 12.12 -8.86
CA LYS A 131 -15.29 12.82 -8.06
C LYS A 131 -15.39 12.14 -6.70
N GLY A 132 -15.32 12.94 -5.66
CA GLY A 132 -15.58 12.51 -4.30
C GLY A 132 -16.80 13.24 -3.72
N GLU A 133 -17.13 12.94 -2.49
CA GLU A 133 -18.20 13.59 -1.74
C GLU A 133 -17.67 14.68 -0.79
N GLY A 134 -16.38 14.96 -0.86
CA GLY A 134 -15.68 15.93 0.00
C GLY A 134 -14.36 15.37 0.56
N VAL A 135 -13.85 16.03 1.57
CA VAL A 135 -12.58 15.71 2.23
C VAL A 135 -12.84 15.15 3.63
N SER A 136 -12.51 13.88 3.83
CA SER A 136 -12.65 13.22 5.13
C SER A 136 -11.42 13.47 6.00
N VAL A 137 -11.64 13.89 7.25
CA VAL A 137 -10.59 14.07 8.26
C VAL A 137 -10.21 12.71 8.84
N VAL A 138 -9.00 12.23 8.56
CA VAL A 138 -8.49 10.95 9.08
C VAL A 138 -7.56 11.11 10.28
N GLY A 139 -7.04 12.30 10.51
CA GLY A 139 -6.21 12.63 11.66
C GLY A 139 -6.03 14.14 11.79
N ILE A 140 -5.60 14.61 12.96
CA ILE A 140 -5.35 16.04 13.22
C ILE A 140 -3.96 16.15 13.81
N LEU A 141 -3.15 17.11 13.29
CA LEU A 141 -1.80 17.34 13.78
C LEU A 141 -1.83 17.97 15.18
N ASP A 142 -0.83 17.66 15.99
CA ASP A 142 -0.77 18.12 17.39
C ASP A 142 -0.75 19.64 17.56
N ASP A 143 -0.06 20.34 16.66
CA ASP A 143 0.04 21.80 16.67
C ASP A 143 -0.96 22.49 15.72
N SER A 144 -2.00 21.78 15.30
CA SER A 144 -3.00 22.27 14.36
C SER A 144 -3.90 23.35 14.99
N PRO A 145 -4.17 24.46 14.27
CA PRO A 145 -5.13 25.48 14.72
C PRO A 145 -6.57 24.95 14.77
N VAL A 146 -6.85 23.81 14.14
CA VAL A 146 -8.19 23.18 14.13
C VAL A 146 -8.34 22.01 15.11
N LYS A 147 -7.35 21.78 15.99
CA LYS A 147 -7.31 20.65 16.92
C LYS A 147 -8.57 20.49 17.78
N ASP A 148 -9.12 21.61 18.25
CA ASP A 148 -10.33 21.63 19.08
C ASP A 148 -11.63 21.76 18.25
N ALA A 149 -11.53 22.11 16.98
CA ALA A 149 -12.66 22.39 16.11
C ALA A 149 -13.02 21.22 15.19
N LEU A 150 -12.05 20.53 14.60
CA LEU A 150 -12.24 19.34 13.79
C LEU A 150 -12.22 18.07 14.61
N LYS A 151 -12.82 17.02 14.07
CA LYS A 151 -12.77 15.66 14.60
C LYS A 151 -12.50 14.66 13.48
N ARG A 152 -11.85 13.57 13.84
CA ARG A 152 -11.72 12.43 12.93
C ARG A 152 -13.13 11.96 12.49
N GLY A 153 -13.29 11.75 11.19
CA GLY A 153 -14.56 11.39 10.57
C GLY A 153 -15.40 12.57 10.10
N ASP A 154 -14.99 13.82 10.36
CA ASP A 154 -15.64 14.98 9.75
C ASP A 154 -15.48 14.93 8.23
N LEU A 155 -16.52 15.29 7.50
CA LEU A 155 -16.54 15.41 6.05
C LEU A 155 -16.58 16.90 5.68
N LEU A 156 -15.47 17.45 5.19
CA LEU A 156 -15.40 18.80 4.71
C LEU A 156 -15.93 18.87 3.29
N ASN A 157 -16.80 19.82 3.01
CA ASN A 157 -17.50 19.97 1.73
C ASN A 157 -17.41 21.37 1.13
N SER A 158 -16.81 22.36 1.81
CA SER A 158 -16.63 23.70 1.25
C SER A 158 -15.51 24.49 1.93
N ILE A 159 -14.90 25.43 1.18
CA ILE A 159 -14.02 26.49 1.70
C ILE A 159 -14.60 27.83 1.26
N ASN A 160 -14.81 28.75 2.20
CA ASN A 160 -15.40 30.09 1.92
C ASN A 160 -16.68 30.04 1.07
N ASN A 161 -17.51 29.00 1.25
CA ASN A 161 -18.73 28.69 0.51
C ASN A 161 -18.53 28.08 -0.89
N ASP A 162 -17.31 27.93 -1.38
CA ASP A 162 -17.03 27.20 -2.61
C ASP A 162 -16.99 25.69 -2.29
N GLU A 163 -17.76 24.89 -3.02
CA GLU A 163 -17.85 23.45 -2.83
C GLU A 163 -16.52 22.76 -3.18
N ILE A 164 -16.19 21.74 -2.42
CA ILE A 164 -15.04 20.85 -2.64
C ILE A 164 -15.50 19.39 -2.64
N SER A 165 -15.00 18.62 -3.58
CA SER A 165 -15.33 17.21 -3.74
C SER A 165 -14.16 16.26 -3.46
N SER A 166 -12.92 16.77 -3.43
CA SER A 166 -11.71 15.97 -3.29
C SER A 166 -10.60 16.69 -2.51
N VAL A 167 -9.60 15.93 -2.05
CA VAL A 167 -8.38 16.48 -1.43
C VAL A 167 -7.62 17.35 -2.46
N SER A 168 -7.56 16.94 -3.71
CA SER A 168 -6.88 17.72 -4.76
C SER A 168 -7.51 19.09 -4.97
N GLU A 169 -8.85 19.18 -5.01
CA GLU A 169 -9.56 20.47 -5.07
C GLU A 169 -9.35 21.31 -3.82
N PHE A 170 -9.38 20.65 -2.64
CA PHE A 170 -9.11 21.32 -1.36
C PHE A 170 -7.73 21.97 -1.35
N ILE A 171 -6.67 21.24 -1.72
CA ILE A 171 -5.30 21.75 -1.79
C ILE A 171 -5.17 22.86 -2.83
N ALA A 172 -5.73 22.66 -4.03
CA ALA A 172 -5.71 23.67 -5.09
C ALA A 172 -6.36 24.98 -4.64
N MET A 173 -7.47 24.88 -3.89
CA MET A 173 -8.15 26.03 -3.34
C MET A 173 -7.34 26.70 -2.22
N LEU A 174 -6.71 25.93 -1.31
CA LEU A 174 -5.85 26.52 -0.27
C LEU A 174 -4.69 27.32 -0.86
N ARG A 175 -4.10 26.87 -1.98
CA ARG A 175 -3.01 27.57 -2.69
C ARG A 175 -3.38 28.94 -3.25
N THR A 176 -4.67 29.29 -3.27
CA THR A 176 -5.13 30.62 -3.66
C THR A 176 -5.10 31.64 -2.52
N TYR A 177 -4.76 31.22 -1.31
CA TYR A 177 -4.67 32.03 -0.11
C TYR A 177 -3.22 32.09 0.40
N ASP A 178 -2.91 33.13 1.20
CA ASP A 178 -1.62 33.28 1.86
C ASP A 178 -1.60 32.59 3.24
N ILE A 179 -0.40 32.20 3.69
CA ILE A 179 -0.18 31.72 5.06
C ILE A 179 -0.58 32.82 6.04
N GLY A 180 -1.42 32.47 7.02
CA GLY A 180 -1.99 33.40 7.99
C GLY A 180 -3.37 33.94 7.63
N ASP A 181 -3.83 33.73 6.40
CA ASP A 181 -5.20 34.03 6.01
C ASP A 181 -6.21 33.21 6.79
N THR A 182 -7.40 33.78 6.97
CA THR A 182 -8.50 33.11 7.65
C THR A 182 -9.49 32.56 6.62
N VAL A 183 -9.74 31.27 6.68
CA VAL A 183 -10.71 30.58 5.83
C VAL A 183 -11.86 30.00 6.66
N LYS A 184 -13.04 29.96 6.06
CA LYS A 184 -14.21 29.25 6.60
C LYS A 184 -14.30 27.88 5.94
N ILE A 185 -14.49 26.85 6.73
CA ILE A 185 -14.59 25.45 6.26
C ILE A 185 -15.98 24.94 6.66
N GLY A 186 -16.78 24.61 5.66
CA GLY A 186 -18.02 23.90 5.83
C GLY A 186 -17.76 22.39 6.00
N LEU A 187 -18.47 21.76 6.93
CA LEU A 187 -18.31 20.33 7.18
C LEU A 187 -19.61 19.67 7.62
N ILE A 188 -19.68 18.39 7.41
CA ILE A 188 -20.74 17.51 7.92
C ILE A 188 -20.14 16.63 9.03
N ARG A 189 -20.78 16.60 10.17
CA ARG A 189 -20.37 15.77 11.33
C ARG A 189 -21.51 14.90 11.78
N ASP A 190 -21.21 13.62 12.01
CA ASP A 190 -22.14 12.75 12.73
C ASP A 190 -22.09 13.08 14.23
N VAL A 191 -23.24 13.44 14.77
CA VAL A 191 -23.44 13.67 16.19
C VAL A 191 -24.57 12.76 16.67
N ASP A 192 -24.22 11.69 17.36
CA ASP A 192 -25.16 10.70 17.90
C ASP A 192 -26.09 10.09 16.84
N GLY A 193 -25.53 9.74 15.66
CA GLY A 193 -26.28 9.16 14.54
C GLY A 193 -27.05 10.17 13.69
N SER A 194 -26.86 11.48 13.92
CA SER A 194 -27.47 12.56 13.14
C SER A 194 -26.40 13.41 12.45
N LEU A 195 -26.49 13.53 11.12
CA LEU A 195 -25.62 14.38 10.34
C LEU A 195 -25.97 15.86 10.56
N LYS A 196 -24.99 16.64 10.96
CA LYS A 196 -25.11 18.09 11.17
C LYS A 196 -24.16 18.85 10.27
N ASN A 197 -24.68 19.85 9.58
CA ASN A 197 -23.88 20.83 8.87
C ASN A 197 -23.32 21.82 9.89
N LEU A 198 -22.01 21.98 9.87
CA LEU A 198 -21.25 22.88 10.74
C LEU A 198 -20.33 23.73 9.89
N GLU A 199 -19.93 24.87 10.44
CA GLU A 199 -18.92 25.75 9.84
C GLU A 199 -17.89 26.06 10.92
N ILE A 200 -16.61 25.99 10.56
CA ILE A 200 -15.50 26.42 11.41
C ILE A 200 -14.72 27.54 10.69
N GLN A 201 -14.01 28.33 11.48
CA GLN A 201 -13.10 29.36 10.98
C GLN A 201 -11.70 29.05 11.48
N THR A 202 -10.70 29.10 10.61
CA THR A 202 -9.33 28.82 10.97
C THR A 202 -8.35 29.67 10.18
N LYS A 203 -7.13 29.86 10.74
CA LYS A 203 -6.02 30.45 10.01
C LYS A 203 -5.23 29.36 9.31
N LEU A 204 -4.77 29.67 8.11
CA LEU A 204 -3.82 28.82 7.41
C LEU A 204 -2.44 28.93 8.04
N ILE A 205 -1.77 27.80 8.20
CA ILE A 205 -0.40 27.68 8.68
C ILE A 205 0.51 27.18 7.55
N GLU A 206 1.81 27.32 7.71
CA GLU A 206 2.77 26.78 6.78
C GLU A 206 2.81 25.26 6.82
N HIS A 207 2.93 24.63 5.67
CA HIS A 207 3.02 23.18 5.56
C HIS A 207 4.32 22.66 6.19
N VAL A 208 4.24 21.55 6.96
CA VAL A 208 5.37 21.03 7.74
C VAL A 208 6.52 20.48 6.88
N GLU A 209 6.25 20.10 5.63
CA GLU A 209 7.24 19.51 4.72
C GLU A 209 7.51 20.37 3.47
N TYR A 210 6.59 21.27 3.11
CA TYR A 210 6.68 22.08 1.89
C TYR A 210 6.68 23.56 2.25
N GLU A 211 7.87 24.16 2.23
CA GLU A 211 8.07 25.59 2.55
C GLU A 211 7.25 26.50 1.62
N GLY A 212 6.52 27.46 2.21
CA GLY A 212 5.68 28.39 1.49
C GLY A 212 4.28 27.88 1.10
N GLU A 213 3.95 26.61 1.34
CA GLU A 213 2.63 26.07 1.03
C GLU A 213 1.68 26.23 2.22
N PRO A 214 0.45 26.76 2.01
CA PRO A 214 -0.53 26.88 3.08
C PRO A 214 -1.22 25.55 3.39
N MET A 215 -1.46 25.27 4.68
CA MET A 215 -2.27 24.13 5.10
C MET A 215 -3.18 24.47 6.29
N VAL A 216 -4.15 23.60 6.58
CA VAL A 216 -5.05 23.70 7.75
C VAL A 216 -4.53 22.90 8.95
N GLY A 217 -3.73 21.86 8.74
CA GLY A 217 -3.09 21.08 9.80
C GLY A 217 -3.85 19.81 10.20
N PHE A 218 -4.42 19.10 9.24
CA PHE A 218 -5.01 17.79 9.45
C PHE A 218 -4.63 16.83 8.32
N LEU A 219 -4.77 15.53 8.57
CA LEU A 219 -4.60 14.48 7.57
C LEU A 219 -5.94 14.20 6.89
N ALA A 220 -5.92 14.11 5.57
CA ALA A 220 -7.11 14.05 4.75
C ALA A 220 -7.10 12.87 3.77
N THR A 221 -8.30 12.43 3.40
CA THR A 221 -8.53 11.57 2.23
C THR A 221 -9.79 12.04 1.51
N THR A 222 -9.89 11.80 0.20
CA THR A 222 -11.13 12.04 -0.54
C THR A 222 -12.19 11.02 -0.10
N ALA A 223 -13.34 11.52 0.31
CA ALA A 223 -14.44 10.66 0.74
C ALA A 223 -15.18 10.10 -0.49
N ASN A 224 -15.43 8.79 -0.49
CA ASN A 224 -16.17 8.09 -1.54
C ASN A 224 -15.69 8.44 -2.96
N GLU A 225 -14.37 8.52 -3.14
CA GLU A 225 -13.79 8.87 -4.44
C GLU A 225 -14.19 7.83 -5.50
N ARG A 226 -14.67 8.32 -6.62
CA ARG A 226 -15.05 7.55 -7.80
C ARG A 226 -14.35 8.13 -9.02
N PHE A 227 -13.85 7.25 -9.86
CA PHE A 227 -13.24 7.62 -11.13
C PHE A 227 -14.21 7.31 -12.26
N ASP A 228 -14.26 8.21 -13.24
CA ASP A 228 -15.04 8.01 -14.46
C ASP A 228 -14.12 7.36 -15.51
N PHE A 229 -14.19 6.04 -15.60
CA PHE A 229 -13.38 5.26 -16.52
C PHE A 229 -14.11 5.07 -17.86
N PRO A 230 -13.42 5.15 -19.01
CA PRO A 230 -14.03 5.01 -20.33
C PRO A 230 -14.52 3.58 -20.62
N PHE A 231 -14.06 2.57 -19.89
CA PHE A 231 -14.45 1.17 -19.96
C PHE A 231 -14.15 0.49 -18.60
N GLU A 232 -14.75 -0.68 -18.39
CA GLU A 232 -14.56 -1.41 -17.13
C GLU A 232 -13.26 -2.18 -17.13
N ILE A 233 -12.52 -2.09 -16.03
CA ILE A 233 -11.31 -2.84 -15.71
C ILE A 233 -11.51 -3.44 -14.32
N ASP A 234 -11.47 -4.77 -14.24
CA ASP A 234 -11.60 -5.50 -12.98
C ASP A 234 -10.30 -6.23 -12.64
N ILE A 235 -9.64 -5.80 -11.59
CA ILE A 235 -8.41 -6.43 -11.09
C ILE A 235 -8.77 -7.43 -10.00
N LYS A 236 -8.50 -8.72 -10.23
CA LYS A 236 -8.77 -9.77 -9.26
C LYS A 236 -7.74 -9.74 -8.13
N THR A 237 -7.99 -8.96 -7.10
CA THR A 237 -7.04 -8.75 -5.98
C THR A 237 -7.02 -9.91 -4.98
N GLY A 238 -8.01 -10.80 -4.99
CA GLY A 238 -8.10 -11.93 -4.07
C GLY A 238 -8.08 -11.50 -2.60
N ASN A 239 -7.20 -12.10 -1.81
CA ASN A 239 -7.01 -11.79 -0.40
C ASN A 239 -5.82 -10.86 -0.12
N VAL A 240 -5.26 -10.23 -1.16
CA VAL A 240 -4.17 -9.26 -1.00
C VAL A 240 -4.75 -7.95 -0.48
N GLY A 241 -4.13 -7.37 0.54
CA GLY A 241 -4.56 -6.11 1.14
C GLY A 241 -3.44 -5.09 1.23
N GLY A 242 -3.84 -3.82 1.38
CA GLY A 242 -2.93 -2.70 1.54
C GLY A 242 -2.55 -2.00 0.24
N PRO A 243 -2.18 -0.70 0.31
CA PRO A 243 -2.01 0.14 -0.88
C PRO A 243 -0.67 -0.07 -1.59
N SER A 244 0.23 -0.92 -1.07
CA SER A 244 1.61 -1.09 -1.59
C SER A 244 1.70 -1.78 -2.95
N ALA A 245 0.56 -2.12 -3.55
CA ALA A 245 0.45 -2.76 -4.86
C ALA A 245 0.24 -1.76 -6.02
N GLY A 246 -0.08 -0.52 -5.71
CA GLY A 246 -0.54 0.47 -6.68
C GLY A 246 0.37 0.65 -7.89
N LEU A 247 1.68 0.79 -7.67
CA LEU A 247 2.64 0.92 -8.77
C LEU A 247 2.58 -0.28 -9.74
N MET A 248 2.64 -1.50 -9.19
CA MET A 248 2.69 -2.69 -10.04
C MET A 248 1.35 -2.98 -10.72
N MET A 249 0.23 -2.63 -10.09
CA MET A 249 -1.08 -2.64 -10.74
C MET A 249 -1.12 -1.67 -11.92
N ALA A 250 -0.67 -0.42 -11.73
CA ALA A 250 -0.63 0.57 -12.80
C ALA A 250 0.26 0.11 -13.97
N LEU A 251 1.44 -0.46 -13.70
CA LEU A 251 2.32 -1.01 -14.73
C LEU A 251 1.68 -2.19 -15.48
N ASN A 252 0.98 -3.09 -14.78
CA ASN A 252 0.27 -4.20 -15.42
C ASN A 252 -0.88 -3.71 -16.31
N VAL A 253 -1.73 -2.80 -15.80
CA VAL A 253 -2.82 -2.20 -16.59
C VAL A 253 -2.27 -1.50 -17.83
N TYR A 254 -1.23 -0.68 -17.67
CA TYR A 254 -0.58 0.02 -18.78
C TYR A 254 -0.05 -0.97 -19.82
N ASN A 255 0.69 -2.01 -19.39
CA ASN A 255 1.29 -2.99 -20.28
C ASN A 255 0.24 -3.81 -21.07
N ASN A 256 -0.86 -4.19 -20.42
CA ASN A 256 -1.96 -4.89 -21.08
C ASN A 256 -2.70 -4.06 -22.14
N LEU A 257 -2.64 -2.73 -22.06
CA LEU A 257 -3.37 -1.84 -22.97
C LEU A 257 -2.52 -1.29 -24.13
N ILE A 258 -1.24 -1.67 -24.20
CA ILE A 258 -0.35 -1.31 -25.31
C ILE A 258 0.12 -2.53 -26.09
N PRO A 259 0.36 -2.42 -27.41
CA PRO A 259 0.78 -3.56 -28.23
C PRO A 259 2.23 -4.03 -27.99
N ASN A 260 3.04 -3.18 -27.38
CA ASN A 260 4.47 -3.47 -27.14
C ASN A 260 4.69 -3.85 -25.68
N ASP A 261 5.14 -5.06 -25.42
CA ASP A 261 5.49 -5.52 -24.07
C ASP A 261 6.65 -4.70 -23.49
N ILE A 262 6.36 -3.91 -22.42
CA ILE A 262 7.39 -3.11 -21.74
C ILE A 262 8.42 -4.00 -21.04
N THR A 263 8.06 -5.22 -20.67
CA THR A 263 8.96 -6.11 -19.91
C THR A 263 10.07 -6.69 -20.77
N ASN A 264 9.87 -6.75 -22.10
CA ASN A 264 10.78 -7.40 -23.04
C ASN A 264 11.20 -8.81 -22.57
N SER A 265 10.23 -9.60 -22.14
CA SER A 265 10.38 -10.96 -21.58
C SER A 265 11.14 -11.06 -20.24
N LEU A 266 11.48 -9.94 -19.60
CA LEU A 266 12.15 -9.92 -18.29
C LEU A 266 11.16 -10.28 -17.15
N VAL A 267 11.73 -10.80 -16.06
CA VAL A 267 11.05 -10.95 -14.79
C VAL A 267 11.29 -9.71 -13.94
N ILE A 268 10.31 -8.83 -13.90
CA ILE A 268 10.33 -7.59 -13.15
C ILE A 268 9.44 -7.74 -11.91
N ALA A 269 9.92 -7.35 -10.76
CA ALA A 269 9.14 -7.32 -9.54
C ALA A 269 9.21 -5.93 -8.92
N GLY A 270 8.20 -5.55 -8.15
CA GLY A 270 8.24 -4.25 -7.52
C GLY A 270 7.20 -4.08 -6.43
N THR A 271 7.25 -2.93 -5.80
CA THR A 271 6.29 -2.49 -4.79
C THR A 271 6.31 -0.98 -4.71
N GLY A 272 5.23 -0.38 -4.29
CA GLY A 272 5.07 1.06 -4.12
C GLY A 272 3.59 1.41 -4.00
N THR A 273 3.23 2.38 -3.17
CA THR A 273 1.94 3.05 -3.34
C THR A 273 1.99 3.90 -4.60
N ILE A 274 0.85 4.28 -5.13
CA ILE A 274 0.77 5.21 -6.25
C ILE A 274 -0.30 6.27 -5.95
N GLU A 275 0.04 7.51 -6.21
CA GLU A 275 -0.88 8.63 -6.11
C GLU A 275 -1.41 9.02 -7.50
N ILE A 276 -2.49 9.79 -7.55
CA ILE A 276 -3.18 10.14 -8.81
C ILE A 276 -2.32 10.99 -9.77
N ASP A 277 -1.30 11.66 -9.26
CA ASP A 277 -0.30 12.40 -10.04
C ASP A 277 0.82 11.50 -10.58
N GLY A 278 0.80 10.20 -10.25
CA GLY A 278 1.80 9.23 -10.65
C GLY A 278 2.99 9.11 -9.69
N SER A 279 3.02 9.85 -8.59
CA SER A 279 4.08 9.73 -7.58
C SER A 279 4.01 8.40 -6.84
N VAL A 280 5.19 7.85 -6.48
CA VAL A 280 5.35 6.55 -5.82
C VAL A 280 5.77 6.75 -4.38
N GLY A 281 4.97 6.23 -3.45
CA GLY A 281 5.20 6.38 -2.02
C GLY A 281 5.78 5.13 -1.34
N PRO A 282 6.29 5.30 -0.09
CA PRO A 282 6.97 4.27 0.67
C PRO A 282 6.04 3.13 1.09
N VAL A 283 6.66 1.97 1.40
CA VAL A 283 5.95 0.76 1.81
C VAL A 283 6.65 0.07 2.98
N GLY A 284 5.91 -0.78 3.69
CA GLY A 284 6.48 -1.63 4.73
C GLY A 284 7.00 -2.96 4.21
N GLY A 285 7.95 -3.56 4.96
CA GLY A 285 8.44 -4.92 4.74
C GLY A 285 9.29 -5.08 3.48
N VAL A 286 10.03 -4.07 3.11
CA VAL A 286 10.85 -4.05 1.88
C VAL A 286 11.87 -5.18 1.87
N LYS A 287 12.53 -5.45 2.99
CA LYS A 287 13.46 -6.59 3.13
C LYS A 287 12.80 -7.92 2.73
N GLN A 288 11.60 -8.21 3.26
CA GLN A 288 10.87 -9.43 2.94
C GLN A 288 10.42 -9.46 1.48
N LYS A 289 10.02 -8.33 0.95
CA LYS A 289 9.59 -8.16 -0.45
C LYS A 289 10.76 -8.43 -1.40
N VAL A 290 11.95 -7.89 -1.15
CA VAL A 290 13.14 -8.16 -1.96
C VAL A 290 13.53 -9.64 -1.89
N ILE A 291 13.44 -10.28 -0.71
CA ILE A 291 13.68 -11.72 -0.59
C ILE A 291 12.66 -12.51 -1.44
N ALA A 292 11.40 -12.11 -1.46
CA ALA A 292 10.37 -12.73 -2.30
C ALA A 292 10.68 -12.56 -3.79
N ALA A 293 11.05 -11.36 -4.23
CA ALA A 293 11.44 -11.07 -5.61
C ALA A 293 12.60 -11.94 -6.10
N LYS A 294 13.65 -12.06 -5.29
CA LYS A 294 14.81 -12.91 -5.60
C LYS A 294 14.44 -14.39 -5.73
N ARG A 295 13.53 -14.88 -4.88
CA ARG A 295 13.01 -16.26 -4.97
C ARG A 295 12.18 -16.50 -6.22
N ALA A 296 11.53 -15.44 -6.72
CA ALA A 296 10.78 -15.47 -7.99
C ALA A 296 11.68 -15.34 -9.23
N GLY A 297 12.98 -15.14 -9.06
CA GLY A 297 13.92 -14.95 -10.16
C GLY A 297 13.87 -13.56 -10.80
N ALA A 298 13.42 -12.55 -10.06
CA ALA A 298 13.35 -11.19 -10.57
C ALA A 298 14.74 -10.65 -10.93
N GLU A 299 14.88 -10.16 -12.15
CA GLU A 299 16.08 -9.55 -12.69
C GLU A 299 16.15 -8.07 -12.35
N LEU A 300 14.98 -7.42 -12.33
CA LEU A 300 14.81 -6.03 -11.95
C LEU A 300 13.80 -5.93 -10.80
N ILE A 301 14.18 -5.20 -9.73
CA ILE A 301 13.29 -4.91 -8.61
C ILE A 301 13.11 -3.39 -8.48
N LEU A 302 11.86 -2.93 -8.59
CA LEU A 302 11.48 -1.54 -8.43
C LEU A 302 11.05 -1.30 -6.98
N VAL A 303 11.69 -0.34 -6.31
CA VAL A 303 11.36 0.05 -4.94
C VAL A 303 11.23 1.57 -4.83
N PRO A 304 10.36 2.09 -3.95
CA PRO A 304 10.31 3.53 -3.72
C PRO A 304 11.66 4.07 -3.22
N THR A 305 12.06 5.26 -3.64
CA THR A 305 13.33 5.90 -3.22
C THR A 305 13.44 5.95 -1.69
N ALA A 306 12.36 6.21 -0.97
CA ALA A 306 12.34 6.21 0.49
C ALA A 306 12.69 4.83 1.12
N ASN A 307 12.58 3.74 0.36
CA ASN A 307 12.90 2.38 0.80
C ASN A 307 14.23 1.85 0.21
N PHE A 308 14.89 2.62 -0.63
CA PHE A 308 16.05 2.15 -1.39
C PHE A 308 17.23 1.75 -0.52
N GLU A 309 17.54 2.54 0.51
CA GLU A 309 18.67 2.27 1.42
C GLU A 309 18.50 0.94 2.18
N GLU A 310 17.25 0.55 2.49
CA GLU A 310 16.96 -0.77 3.10
C GLU A 310 17.10 -1.91 2.09
N ALA A 311 16.73 -1.69 0.83
CA ALA A 311 16.71 -2.69 -0.22
C ALA A 311 18.09 -2.93 -0.87
N LYS A 312 18.85 -1.87 -1.12
CA LYS A 312 20.12 -1.88 -1.90
C LYS A 312 21.15 -2.90 -1.43
N PRO A 313 21.40 -3.10 -0.12
CA PRO A 313 22.35 -4.11 0.36
C PRO A 313 22.03 -5.54 -0.07
N MET A 314 20.80 -5.80 -0.56
CA MET A 314 20.37 -7.12 -1.01
C MET A 314 20.53 -7.34 -2.52
N GLU A 315 21.04 -6.37 -3.27
CA GLU A 315 21.36 -6.52 -4.70
C GLU A 315 22.38 -7.63 -4.97
N THR A 316 22.32 -8.24 -6.13
CA THR A 316 23.25 -9.30 -6.56
C THR A 316 23.54 -9.15 -8.05
N ASP A 317 24.52 -9.89 -8.58
CA ASP A 317 24.86 -9.87 -10.01
C ASP A 317 23.66 -10.27 -10.92
N SER A 318 22.72 -11.05 -10.38
CA SER A 318 21.53 -11.53 -11.12
C SER A 318 20.27 -10.73 -10.82
N THR A 319 20.29 -9.75 -9.91
CA THR A 319 19.12 -9.01 -9.48
C THR A 319 19.49 -7.56 -9.23
N ASN A 320 19.00 -6.66 -10.05
CA ASN A 320 19.22 -5.22 -9.92
C ASN A 320 18.07 -4.57 -9.12
N ILE A 321 18.41 -3.71 -8.17
CA ILE A 321 17.42 -2.98 -7.35
C ILE A 321 17.50 -1.50 -7.70
N VAL A 322 16.40 -0.92 -8.16
CA VAL A 322 16.34 0.47 -8.63
C VAL A 322 15.31 1.26 -7.82
N ALA A 323 15.75 2.43 -7.36
CA ALA A 323 14.89 3.41 -6.72
C ALA A 323 14.01 4.11 -7.76
N ILE A 324 12.76 4.37 -7.42
CA ILE A 324 11.81 5.10 -8.25
C ILE A 324 10.93 6.02 -7.41
N ASP A 325 10.61 7.19 -7.94
CA ASP A 325 9.74 8.18 -7.32
C ASP A 325 8.42 8.38 -8.08
N SER A 326 8.32 7.86 -9.32
CA SER A 326 7.13 8.05 -10.14
C SER A 326 6.88 6.90 -11.10
N PHE A 327 5.65 6.82 -11.60
CA PHE A 327 5.24 5.90 -12.66
C PHE A 327 6.04 6.12 -13.96
N GLU A 328 6.26 7.39 -14.33
CA GLU A 328 7.07 7.76 -15.50
C GLU A 328 8.50 7.25 -15.37
N GLU A 329 9.12 7.44 -14.21
CA GLU A 329 10.47 6.94 -13.93
C GLU A 329 10.51 5.41 -13.97
N ALA A 330 9.49 4.72 -13.47
CA ALA A 330 9.40 3.27 -13.56
C ALA A 330 9.38 2.79 -15.01
N LEU A 331 8.57 3.39 -15.88
CA LEU A 331 8.54 3.08 -17.32
C LEU A 331 9.89 3.32 -17.99
N LYS A 332 10.56 4.44 -17.66
CA LYS A 332 11.88 4.77 -18.18
C LYS A 332 12.93 3.74 -17.76
N VAL A 333 12.98 3.40 -16.47
CA VAL A 333 13.90 2.40 -15.91
C VAL A 333 13.70 1.04 -16.57
N ILE A 334 12.46 0.60 -16.73
CA ILE A 334 12.14 -0.67 -17.42
C ILE A 334 12.65 -0.63 -18.86
N SER A 335 12.38 0.44 -19.60
CA SER A 335 12.83 0.59 -20.99
C SER A 335 14.36 0.60 -21.13
N GLU A 336 15.07 1.31 -20.26
CA GLU A 336 16.53 1.36 -20.26
C GLU A 336 17.16 0.01 -19.88
N TYR A 337 16.55 -0.72 -18.95
CA TYR A 337 17.01 -2.04 -18.54
C TYR A 337 16.78 -3.10 -19.62
N SER A 338 15.64 -3.06 -20.28
CA SER A 338 15.26 -3.97 -21.37
C SER A 338 16.09 -3.78 -22.64
N SER A 339 16.82 -2.66 -22.75
CA SER A 339 17.66 -2.33 -23.91
C SER A 339 19.12 -2.81 -23.77
N ARG A 340 19.50 -3.38 -22.62
CA ARG A 340 20.84 -3.90 -22.32
C ARG A 340 20.99 -5.34 -22.74
#